data_a1048c1d4be84f97733cfe04695727f3
#
_entry.id   a1048c1d4be84f97733cfe04695727f3
#
_cell.length_a   1.000
_cell.length_b   1.000
_cell.length_c   1.000
_cell.angle_alpha   90.00
_cell.angle_beta   90.00
_cell.angle_gamma   90.00
#
_symmetry.space_group_name_H-M   'P 1'
#
loop_
_entity.id
_entity.type
_entity.pdbx_description
1 polymer ?
#
loop_
_entity_poly.entity_id
_entity_poly.type
_entity_poly.pdbx_seq_one_letter_code
_entity_poly.pdbx_strand_id
1 'polypeptide(L)'
;MIQVENEQIAGIPVLHISKSEDADKMLPTIIFYHGFTSQKELYLHYGYLLAQRGFRVVLPDAKLHGERLQGTNPEDQATYFWDVIETNITEFPLITEELIKEGKADANRIGVGGVSMGAITSLGLLGQYDNIKVAVSLMGSAYYVDFAKELSKYALAQGLTFPYDVDERILALQKYDLTQNITKINNRPLLLWHGKKDDVVPFAYSEKLYQTLVEESLADNVEFIIDDNAKHKVSVEGMLHGVAFFEKFL
;
A
#
# COMPACT_ATOMS: atom_id res chain seq x y z
N MET A 1 11.38 9.57 -22.66
CA MET A 1 12.21 9.71 -21.44
C MET A 1 11.31 9.60 -20.24
N ILE A 2 11.76 9.02 -19.11
CA ILE A 2 10.96 9.05 -17.86
C ILE A 2 11.35 10.31 -17.10
N GLN A 3 10.34 11.08 -16.70
CA GLN A 3 10.45 12.27 -15.86
C GLN A 3 10.13 11.88 -14.42
N VAL A 4 10.88 12.42 -13.48
CA VAL A 4 10.67 12.25 -12.03
C VAL A 4 10.67 13.63 -11.41
N GLU A 5 9.56 14.01 -10.83
CA GLU A 5 9.39 15.31 -10.17
C GLU A 5 9.21 15.08 -8.66
N ASN A 6 9.99 15.81 -7.87
CA ASN A 6 9.78 15.89 -6.43
C ASN A 6 8.92 17.13 -6.16
N GLU A 7 7.67 16.91 -5.80
CA GLU A 7 6.69 17.97 -5.61
C GLU A 7 5.76 17.69 -4.42
N GLN A 8 4.82 18.58 -4.20
CA GLN A 8 3.74 18.36 -3.23
C GLN A 8 2.40 18.31 -3.95
N ILE A 9 1.64 17.22 -3.75
CA ILE A 9 0.25 17.11 -4.20
C ILE A 9 -0.64 17.20 -2.96
N ALA A 10 -1.55 18.17 -2.94
CA ALA A 10 -2.40 18.47 -1.78
C ALA A 10 -1.62 18.65 -0.46
N GLY A 11 -0.38 19.17 -0.54
CA GLY A 11 0.51 19.36 0.62
C GLY A 11 1.25 18.10 1.07
N ILE A 12 1.15 16.99 0.34
CA ILE A 12 1.83 15.73 0.62
C ILE A 12 3.06 15.62 -0.27
N PRO A 13 4.29 15.45 0.28
CA PRO A 13 5.50 15.26 -0.52
C PRO A 13 5.43 13.95 -1.32
N VAL A 14 5.68 14.02 -2.62
CA VAL A 14 5.60 12.87 -3.52
C VAL A 14 6.75 12.86 -4.53
N LEU A 15 7.11 11.68 -5.04
CA LEU A 15 7.71 11.57 -6.37
C LEU A 15 6.59 11.31 -7.37
N HIS A 16 6.44 12.21 -8.34
CA HIS A 16 5.49 12.12 -9.44
C HIS A 16 6.26 11.71 -10.71
N ILE A 17 5.86 10.58 -11.29
CA ILE A 17 6.64 9.90 -12.33
C ILE A 17 5.76 9.60 -13.52
N SER A 18 6.22 9.97 -14.72
CA SER A 18 5.55 9.66 -15.99
C SER A 18 6.55 9.69 -17.14
N LYS A 19 6.11 9.34 -18.36
CA LYS A 19 6.87 9.69 -19.56
C LYS A 19 6.80 11.20 -19.78
N SER A 20 7.93 11.83 -20.14
CA SER A 20 8.00 13.29 -20.37
C SER A 20 7.02 13.77 -21.43
N GLU A 21 6.77 12.95 -22.46
CA GLU A 21 5.81 13.24 -23.55
C GLU A 21 4.34 13.11 -23.15
N ASP A 22 4.08 12.55 -21.97
CA ASP A 22 2.76 12.28 -21.42
C ASP A 22 2.50 13.05 -20.11
N ALA A 23 3.42 13.93 -19.68
CA ALA A 23 3.36 14.62 -18.40
C ALA A 23 2.06 15.39 -18.16
N ASP A 24 1.52 16.03 -19.21
CA ASP A 24 0.28 16.80 -19.15
C ASP A 24 -0.97 16.04 -19.62
N LYS A 25 -0.82 14.74 -19.93
CA LYS A 25 -1.95 13.92 -20.40
C LYS A 25 -2.67 13.25 -19.24
N MET A 26 -3.96 12.99 -19.45
CA MET A 26 -4.75 12.13 -18.57
C MET A 26 -4.28 10.67 -18.73
N LEU A 27 -3.73 10.07 -17.68
CA LEU A 27 -3.18 8.72 -17.69
C LEU A 27 -3.86 7.83 -16.63
N PRO A 28 -3.83 6.48 -16.82
CA PRO A 28 -4.05 5.56 -15.71
C PRO A 28 -3.02 5.86 -14.64
N THR A 29 -3.46 5.94 -13.38
CA THR A 29 -2.63 6.44 -12.28
C THR A 29 -2.49 5.41 -11.18
N ILE A 30 -1.27 5.19 -10.71
CA ILE A 30 -0.94 4.27 -9.63
C ILE A 30 -0.36 5.06 -8.46
N ILE A 31 -0.98 4.92 -7.28
CA ILE A 31 -0.40 5.40 -6.03
C ILE A 31 0.32 4.21 -5.38
N PHE A 32 1.64 4.30 -5.21
CA PHE A 32 2.44 3.21 -4.69
C PHE A 32 3.15 3.60 -3.40
N TYR A 33 2.85 2.90 -2.32
CA TYR A 33 3.29 3.22 -0.96
C TYR A 33 4.54 2.44 -0.55
N HIS A 34 5.47 3.15 0.09
CA HIS A 34 6.70 2.57 0.63
C HIS A 34 6.48 1.78 1.92
N GLY A 35 7.48 0.99 2.34
CA GLY A 35 7.50 0.25 3.60
C GLY A 35 7.83 1.12 4.82
N PHE A 36 7.60 0.57 6.01
CA PHE A 36 7.94 1.21 7.28
C PHE A 36 9.44 1.52 7.37
N THR A 37 9.81 2.63 8.01
CA THR A 37 11.18 3.17 8.14
C THR A 37 11.86 3.49 6.79
N SER A 38 11.10 3.57 5.70
CA SER A 38 11.58 3.86 4.36
C SER A 38 11.11 5.25 3.88
N GLN A 39 11.23 5.53 2.60
CA GLN A 39 10.81 6.79 1.98
C GLN A 39 10.59 6.60 0.47
N LYS A 40 9.92 7.56 -0.17
CA LYS A 40 9.52 7.50 -1.58
C LYS A 40 10.66 7.21 -2.56
N GLU A 41 11.86 7.76 -2.33
CA GLU A 41 13.02 7.60 -3.23
C GLU A 41 13.49 6.16 -3.34
N LEU A 42 13.38 5.37 -2.26
CA LEU A 42 13.80 3.97 -2.26
C LEU A 42 12.87 3.07 -3.10
N TYR A 43 11.71 3.59 -3.50
CA TYR A 43 10.73 2.89 -4.36
C TYR A 43 10.70 3.43 -5.80
N LEU A 44 11.61 4.33 -6.16
CA LEU A 44 11.71 4.91 -7.50
C LEU A 44 11.77 3.84 -8.60
N HIS A 45 12.38 2.69 -8.34
CA HIS A 45 12.46 1.59 -9.30
C HIS A 45 11.08 1.02 -9.68
N TYR A 46 10.11 0.95 -8.76
CA TYR A 46 8.72 0.61 -9.09
C TYR A 46 8.10 1.70 -9.97
N GLY A 47 8.23 2.96 -9.55
CA GLY A 47 7.73 4.11 -10.30
C GLY A 47 8.27 4.16 -11.73
N TYR A 48 9.58 3.93 -11.90
CA TYR A 48 10.24 3.91 -13.20
C TYR A 48 9.69 2.80 -14.12
N LEU A 49 9.59 1.56 -13.62
CA LEU A 49 9.10 0.42 -14.40
C LEU A 49 7.63 0.60 -14.81
N LEU A 50 6.79 1.09 -13.92
CA LEU A 50 5.38 1.38 -14.20
C LEU A 50 5.22 2.54 -15.20
N ALA A 51 6.00 3.61 -15.05
CA ALA A 51 5.95 4.74 -15.98
C ALA A 51 6.43 4.34 -17.41
N GLN A 52 7.38 3.40 -17.53
CA GLN A 52 7.74 2.83 -18.83
C GLN A 52 6.56 2.14 -19.52
N ARG A 53 5.58 1.61 -18.77
CA ARG A 53 4.35 0.98 -19.27
C ARG A 53 3.24 1.98 -19.59
N GLY A 54 3.48 3.28 -19.38
CA GLY A 54 2.53 4.35 -19.72
C GLY A 54 1.64 4.80 -18.57
N PHE A 55 1.96 4.39 -17.34
CA PHE A 55 1.26 4.85 -16.16
C PHE A 55 1.82 6.18 -15.64
N ARG A 56 0.96 6.97 -15.04
CA ARG A 56 1.34 7.99 -14.07
C ARG A 56 1.53 7.31 -12.73
N VAL A 57 2.64 7.56 -12.05
CA VAL A 57 2.94 6.94 -10.75
C VAL A 57 3.22 8.02 -9.73
N VAL A 58 2.58 7.90 -8.58
CA VAL A 58 2.81 8.78 -7.44
C VAL A 58 3.30 7.93 -6.28
N LEU A 59 4.47 8.30 -5.75
CA LEU A 59 5.07 7.68 -4.58
C LEU A 59 5.03 8.73 -3.45
N PRO A 60 4.03 8.67 -2.53
CA PRO A 60 3.99 9.61 -1.42
C PRO A 60 4.95 9.22 -0.29
N ASP A 61 5.52 10.21 0.40
CA ASP A 61 6.07 9.98 1.74
C ASP A 61 4.93 9.82 2.74
N ALA A 62 4.94 8.74 3.47
CA ALA A 62 3.99 8.52 4.56
C ALA A 62 4.28 9.50 5.73
N LYS A 63 3.27 9.77 6.55
CA LYS A 63 3.44 10.51 7.80
C LYS A 63 4.61 9.95 8.61
N LEU A 64 5.42 10.80 9.24
CA LEU A 64 6.62 10.45 10.01
C LEU A 64 7.73 9.73 9.21
N HIS A 65 7.73 9.82 7.87
CA HIS A 65 8.72 9.23 6.99
C HIS A 65 9.22 10.25 5.95
N GLY A 66 10.39 9.99 5.38
CA GLY A 66 10.97 10.82 4.33
C GLY A 66 11.02 12.30 4.70
N GLU A 67 10.51 13.17 3.84
CA GLU A 67 10.42 14.61 4.08
C GLU A 67 9.49 15.00 5.25
N ARG A 68 8.66 14.05 5.72
CA ARG A 68 7.71 14.26 6.84
C ARG A 68 8.25 13.73 8.19
N LEU A 69 9.52 13.33 8.26
CA LEU A 69 10.12 12.74 9.47
C LEU A 69 10.23 13.74 10.64
N GLN A 70 10.50 15.01 10.39
CA GLN A 70 10.43 16.16 11.32
C GLN A 70 10.99 15.91 12.73
N GLY A 71 12.16 15.26 12.84
CA GLY A 71 12.81 14.99 14.12
C GLY A 71 12.19 13.84 14.94
N THR A 72 11.29 13.07 14.36
CA THR A 72 10.70 11.88 14.95
C THR A 72 11.77 10.81 15.17
N ASN A 73 11.80 10.20 16.34
CA ASN A 73 12.69 9.08 16.62
C ASN A 73 12.07 7.74 16.20
N PRO A 74 12.86 6.64 16.09
CA PRO A 74 12.35 5.34 15.68
C PRO A 74 11.27 4.74 16.60
N GLU A 75 11.30 5.05 17.89
CA GLU A 75 10.30 4.57 18.86
C GLU A 75 8.95 5.23 18.61
N ASP A 76 8.96 6.55 18.33
CA ASP A 76 7.76 7.29 17.96
C ASP A 76 7.17 6.74 16.65
N GLN A 77 8.02 6.45 15.65
CA GLN A 77 7.55 5.84 14.41
C GLN A 77 6.84 4.51 14.68
N ALA A 78 7.45 3.63 15.48
CA ALA A 78 6.86 2.32 15.81
C ALA A 78 5.53 2.48 16.58
N THR A 79 5.47 3.40 17.53
CA THR A 79 4.29 3.69 18.34
C THR A 79 3.12 4.15 17.47
N TYR A 80 3.39 4.97 16.44
CA TYR A 80 2.36 5.52 15.54
C TYR A 80 2.20 4.74 14.22
N PHE A 81 2.66 3.49 14.14
CA PHE A 81 2.60 2.67 12.92
C PHE A 81 1.20 2.65 12.28
N TRP A 82 0.16 2.41 13.07
CA TRP A 82 -1.22 2.38 12.58
C TRP A 82 -1.75 3.76 12.20
N ASP A 83 -1.31 4.82 12.90
CA ASP A 83 -1.65 6.21 12.53
C ASP A 83 -1.06 6.59 11.16
N VAL A 84 0.12 6.09 10.85
CA VAL A 84 0.75 6.27 9.53
C VAL A 84 -0.10 5.62 8.44
N ILE A 85 -0.54 4.37 8.64
CA ILE A 85 -1.40 3.65 7.69
C ILE A 85 -2.74 4.36 7.50
N GLU A 86 -3.40 4.77 8.59
CA GLU A 86 -4.66 5.52 8.51
C GLU A 86 -4.49 6.86 7.80
N THR A 87 -3.37 7.55 8.06
CA THR A 87 -3.06 8.81 7.37
C THR A 87 -2.93 8.56 5.88
N ASN A 88 -2.18 7.55 5.43
CA ASN A 88 -2.06 7.20 4.02
C ASN A 88 -3.43 6.91 3.39
N ILE A 89 -4.31 6.19 4.12
CA ILE A 89 -5.66 5.87 3.63
C ILE A 89 -6.50 7.14 3.47
N THR A 90 -6.45 8.07 4.44
CA THR A 90 -7.24 9.30 4.40
C THR A 90 -6.66 10.36 3.45
N GLU A 91 -5.37 10.33 3.16
CA GLU A 91 -4.71 11.20 2.20
C GLU A 91 -4.86 10.73 0.74
N PHE A 92 -5.19 9.47 0.50
CA PHE A 92 -5.38 8.93 -0.86
C PHE A 92 -6.38 9.75 -1.72
N PRO A 93 -7.59 10.09 -1.24
CA PRO A 93 -8.50 10.91 -2.03
C PRO A 93 -7.95 12.31 -2.30
N LEU A 94 -7.19 12.91 -1.37
CA LEU A 94 -6.60 14.23 -1.57
C LEU A 94 -5.63 14.24 -2.76
N ILE A 95 -4.78 13.21 -2.87
CA ILE A 95 -3.84 13.05 -3.98
C ILE A 95 -4.59 12.81 -5.30
N THR A 96 -5.53 11.87 -5.30
CA THR A 96 -6.20 11.45 -6.52
C THR A 96 -7.16 12.51 -7.04
N GLU A 97 -7.91 13.20 -6.17
CA GLU A 97 -8.81 14.28 -6.54
C GLU A 97 -8.07 15.49 -7.13
N GLU A 98 -6.90 15.85 -6.58
CA GLU A 98 -6.10 16.95 -7.15
C GLU A 98 -5.60 16.60 -8.55
N LEU A 99 -5.08 15.36 -8.76
CA LEU A 99 -4.63 14.91 -10.08
C LEU A 99 -5.78 14.80 -11.10
N ILE A 100 -6.96 14.40 -10.66
CA ILE A 100 -8.17 14.36 -11.51
C ILE A 100 -8.59 15.78 -11.90
N LYS A 101 -8.63 16.69 -10.96
CA LYS A 101 -8.96 18.11 -11.17
C LYS A 101 -7.98 18.79 -12.14
N GLU A 102 -6.69 18.43 -12.07
CA GLU A 102 -5.67 18.90 -13.01
C GLU A 102 -5.75 18.23 -14.40
N GLY A 103 -6.64 17.26 -14.60
CA GLY A 103 -6.75 16.50 -15.85
C GLY A 103 -5.62 15.52 -16.10
N LYS A 104 -4.83 15.19 -15.06
CA LYS A 104 -3.67 14.31 -15.13
C LYS A 104 -4.01 12.83 -14.85
N ALA A 105 -4.99 12.55 -14.00
CA ALA A 105 -5.43 11.20 -13.67
C ALA A 105 -6.80 10.88 -14.23
N ASP A 106 -6.95 9.66 -14.78
CA ASP A 106 -8.24 9.11 -15.18
C ASP A 106 -8.94 8.51 -13.95
N ALA A 107 -10.04 9.14 -13.54
CA ALA A 107 -10.82 8.71 -12.37
C ALA A 107 -11.31 7.25 -12.45
N ASN A 108 -11.41 6.68 -13.66
CA ASN A 108 -11.84 5.31 -13.89
C ASN A 108 -10.68 4.31 -13.94
N ARG A 109 -9.43 4.79 -13.89
CA ARG A 109 -8.23 3.97 -13.97
C ARG A 109 -7.23 4.33 -12.87
N ILE A 110 -7.64 4.13 -11.62
CA ILE A 110 -6.80 4.32 -10.43
C ILE A 110 -6.41 2.96 -9.85
N GLY A 111 -5.12 2.73 -9.72
CA GLY A 111 -4.54 1.56 -9.06
C GLY A 111 -3.80 1.94 -7.77
N VAL A 112 -3.69 0.98 -6.86
CA VAL A 112 -2.90 1.14 -5.64
C VAL A 112 -1.96 -0.03 -5.44
N GLY A 113 -0.80 0.23 -4.88
CA GLY A 113 0.12 -0.83 -4.51
C GLY A 113 1.12 -0.39 -3.46
N GLY A 114 1.88 -1.35 -2.96
CA GLY A 114 2.92 -1.05 -2.00
C GLY A 114 3.60 -2.28 -1.44
N VAL A 115 4.58 -2.03 -0.59
CA VAL A 115 5.42 -3.05 0.04
C VAL A 115 5.28 -2.97 1.54
N SER A 116 5.08 -4.09 2.24
CA SER A 116 5.01 -4.16 3.71
C SER A 116 3.95 -3.20 4.26
N MET A 117 4.30 -2.18 5.03
CA MET A 117 3.36 -1.12 5.46
C MET A 117 2.55 -0.54 4.29
N GLY A 118 3.17 -0.29 3.14
CA GLY A 118 2.48 0.18 1.94
C GLY A 118 1.51 -0.84 1.36
N ALA A 119 1.81 -2.14 1.47
CA ALA A 119 0.91 -3.22 1.07
C ALA A 119 -0.28 -3.34 2.03
N ILE A 120 -0.05 -3.18 3.34
CA ILE A 120 -1.12 -3.08 4.35
C ILE A 120 -2.03 -1.89 4.01
N THR A 121 -1.46 -0.72 3.77
CA THR A 121 -2.20 0.48 3.31
C THR A 121 -3.06 0.18 2.10
N SER A 122 -2.50 -0.48 1.06
CA SER A 122 -3.22 -0.78 -0.19
C SER A 122 -4.43 -1.70 0.02
N LEU A 123 -4.34 -2.66 0.95
CA LEU A 123 -5.46 -3.54 1.30
C LEU A 123 -6.56 -2.78 2.06
N GLY A 124 -6.19 -1.87 2.96
CA GLY A 124 -7.15 -0.99 3.62
C GLY A 124 -7.84 -0.05 2.64
N LEU A 125 -7.09 0.55 1.71
CA LEU A 125 -7.62 1.40 0.64
C LEU A 125 -8.66 0.65 -0.21
N LEU A 126 -8.38 -0.61 -0.57
CA LEU A 126 -9.31 -1.45 -1.32
C LEU A 126 -10.63 -1.66 -0.57
N GLY A 127 -10.60 -1.69 0.76
CA GLY A 127 -11.79 -1.77 1.62
C GLY A 127 -12.58 -0.46 1.75
N GLN A 128 -11.94 0.69 1.49
CA GLN A 128 -12.55 2.01 1.72
C GLN A 128 -13.05 2.68 0.45
N TYR A 129 -12.37 2.48 -0.70
CA TYR A 129 -12.61 3.27 -1.91
C TYR A 129 -12.97 2.39 -3.12
N ASP A 130 -14.17 2.58 -3.65
CA ASP A 130 -14.71 1.80 -4.78
C ASP A 130 -14.13 2.24 -6.14
N ASN A 131 -13.51 3.42 -6.22
CA ASN A 131 -12.87 3.94 -7.44
C ASN A 131 -11.51 3.29 -7.73
N ILE A 132 -10.93 2.53 -6.80
CA ILE A 132 -9.73 1.72 -7.03
C ILE A 132 -10.08 0.55 -7.93
N LYS A 133 -9.38 0.40 -9.06
CA LYS A 133 -9.64 -0.65 -10.06
C LYS A 133 -8.75 -1.89 -9.88
N VAL A 134 -7.56 -1.72 -9.35
CA VAL A 134 -6.60 -2.81 -9.15
C VAL A 134 -5.74 -2.53 -7.93
N ALA A 135 -5.38 -3.58 -7.19
CA ALA A 135 -4.46 -3.47 -6.07
C ALA A 135 -3.34 -4.51 -6.15
N VAL A 136 -2.13 -4.10 -5.72
CA VAL A 136 -0.96 -4.97 -5.60
C VAL A 136 -0.41 -4.89 -4.18
N SER A 137 -0.53 -5.98 -3.43
CA SER A 137 -0.03 -6.11 -2.07
C SER A 137 1.21 -6.99 -2.02
N LEU A 138 2.36 -6.39 -1.80
CA LEU A 138 3.64 -7.10 -1.70
C LEU A 138 4.02 -7.25 -0.22
N MET A 139 3.84 -8.44 0.34
CA MET A 139 4.08 -8.83 1.74
C MET A 139 3.31 -7.96 2.76
N GLY A 140 1.99 -7.81 2.58
CA GLY A 140 1.10 -7.07 3.47
C GLY A 140 0.15 -7.96 4.27
N SER A 141 -0.74 -7.32 5.04
CA SER A 141 -1.83 -7.94 5.78
C SER A 141 -3.11 -7.13 5.65
N ALA A 142 -4.25 -7.80 5.43
CA ALA A 142 -5.58 -7.19 5.49
C ALA A 142 -6.20 -7.28 6.89
N TYR A 143 -5.64 -8.11 7.77
CA TYR A 143 -6.09 -8.35 9.14
C TYR A 143 -5.53 -7.29 10.09
N TYR A 144 -6.08 -6.08 10.05
CA TYR A 144 -5.57 -4.96 10.84
C TYR A 144 -5.72 -5.20 12.34
N VAL A 145 -6.89 -5.67 12.76
CA VAL A 145 -7.21 -5.92 14.17
C VAL A 145 -6.32 -7.01 14.76
N ASP A 146 -6.18 -8.14 14.06
CA ASP A 146 -5.38 -9.26 14.55
C ASP A 146 -3.90 -8.90 14.58
N PHE A 147 -3.39 -8.27 13.51
CA PHE A 147 -2.00 -7.88 13.43
C PHE A 147 -1.65 -6.77 14.42
N ALA A 148 -2.57 -5.82 14.68
CA ALA A 148 -2.37 -4.79 15.71
C ALA A 148 -2.27 -5.40 17.12
N LYS A 149 -3.08 -6.41 17.44
CA LYS A 149 -3.00 -7.14 18.72
C LYS A 149 -1.64 -7.83 18.87
N GLU A 150 -1.16 -8.51 17.82
CA GLU A 150 0.14 -9.18 17.85
C GLU A 150 1.30 -8.19 18.02
N LEU A 151 1.32 -7.11 17.23
CA LEU A 151 2.34 -6.07 17.31
C LEU A 151 2.34 -5.36 18.67
N SER A 152 1.17 -5.00 19.19
CA SER A 152 1.07 -4.33 20.49
C SER A 152 1.54 -5.24 21.63
N LYS A 153 1.16 -6.52 21.60
CA LYS A 153 1.62 -7.51 22.58
C LYS A 153 3.14 -7.67 22.54
N TYR A 154 3.72 -7.74 21.34
CA TYR A 154 5.16 -7.84 21.16
C TYR A 154 5.87 -6.58 21.69
N ALA A 155 5.39 -5.39 21.31
CA ALA A 155 5.96 -4.11 21.74
C ALA A 155 5.94 -3.94 23.27
N LEU A 156 4.81 -4.24 23.91
CA LEU A 156 4.69 -4.22 25.38
C LEU A 156 5.65 -5.21 26.06
N ALA A 157 5.84 -6.40 25.47
CA ALA A 157 6.79 -7.38 25.98
C ALA A 157 8.27 -6.93 25.86
N GLN A 158 8.57 -6.01 24.93
CA GLN A 158 9.89 -5.36 24.79
C GLN A 158 10.02 -4.09 25.66
N GLY A 159 9.02 -3.76 26.46
CA GLY A 159 9.03 -2.58 27.34
C GLY A 159 8.63 -1.26 26.69
N LEU A 160 8.15 -1.29 25.45
CA LEU A 160 7.57 -0.11 24.82
C LEU A 160 6.25 0.28 25.51
N THR A 161 5.98 1.57 25.59
CA THR A 161 4.72 2.11 26.11
C THR A 161 4.01 2.88 25.02
N PHE A 162 2.67 2.87 25.04
CA PHE A 162 1.86 3.63 24.11
C PHE A 162 1.27 4.87 24.81
N PRO A 163 1.20 6.03 24.14
CA PRO A 163 0.62 7.26 24.70
C PRO A 163 -0.92 7.26 24.63
N TYR A 164 -1.54 6.14 24.26
CA TYR A 164 -2.98 5.97 24.07
C TYR A 164 -3.44 4.59 24.60
N ASP A 165 -4.75 4.42 24.76
CA ASP A 165 -5.35 3.12 25.06
C ASP A 165 -5.24 2.19 23.84
N VAL A 166 -4.52 1.07 24.02
CA VAL A 166 -4.20 0.12 22.94
C VAL A 166 -5.47 -0.60 22.45
N ASP A 167 -6.36 -0.98 23.36
CA ASP A 167 -7.58 -1.71 22.99
C ASP A 167 -8.55 -0.81 22.24
N GLU A 168 -8.72 0.44 22.68
CA GLU A 168 -9.52 1.44 21.98
C GLU A 168 -8.94 1.73 20.58
N ARG A 169 -7.61 1.82 20.48
CA ARG A 169 -6.92 2.04 19.20
C ARG A 169 -7.12 0.88 18.24
N ILE A 170 -7.01 -0.36 18.71
CA ILE A 170 -7.25 -1.56 17.91
C ILE A 170 -8.71 -1.61 17.43
N LEU A 171 -9.66 -1.26 18.29
CA LEU A 171 -11.07 -1.21 17.91
C LEU A 171 -11.32 -0.20 16.78
N ALA A 172 -10.65 0.96 16.81
CA ALA A 172 -10.76 1.98 15.78
C ALA A 172 -10.25 1.51 14.40
N LEU A 173 -9.35 0.51 14.34
CA LEU A 173 -8.84 -0.05 13.09
C LEU A 173 -9.87 -0.90 12.34
N GLN A 174 -10.94 -1.39 13.01
CA GLN A 174 -11.95 -2.25 12.39
C GLN A 174 -12.55 -1.64 11.12
N LYS A 175 -12.71 -0.32 11.07
CA LYS A 175 -13.28 0.36 9.89
C LYS A 175 -12.40 0.26 8.64
N TYR A 176 -11.09 0.04 8.81
CA TYR A 176 -10.12 -0.08 7.71
C TYR A 176 -9.72 -1.53 7.42
N ASP A 177 -10.09 -2.45 8.32
CA ASP A 177 -9.80 -3.86 8.20
C ASP A 177 -10.68 -4.48 7.10
N LEU A 178 -10.09 -4.79 5.94
CA LEU A 178 -10.79 -5.35 4.79
C LEU A 178 -11.51 -6.65 5.14
N THR A 179 -11.00 -7.42 6.11
CA THR A 179 -11.57 -8.72 6.49
C THR A 179 -12.89 -8.58 7.25
N GLN A 180 -13.19 -7.40 7.82
CA GLN A 180 -14.49 -7.11 8.45
C GLN A 180 -15.61 -6.96 7.41
N ASN A 181 -15.26 -6.69 6.15
CA ASN A 181 -16.19 -6.62 5.04
C ASN A 181 -15.51 -7.04 3.74
N ILE A 182 -15.22 -8.33 3.62
CA ILE A 182 -14.45 -8.91 2.51
C ILE A 182 -15.14 -8.71 1.15
N THR A 183 -16.48 -8.59 1.13
CA THR A 183 -17.25 -8.33 -0.10
C THR A 183 -16.92 -7.00 -0.75
N LYS A 184 -16.31 -6.06 -0.01
CA LYS A 184 -15.78 -4.79 -0.54
C LYS A 184 -14.72 -5.00 -1.63
N ILE A 185 -14.08 -6.15 -1.71
CA ILE A 185 -13.20 -6.49 -2.83
C ILE A 185 -13.94 -6.41 -4.17
N ASN A 186 -15.22 -6.80 -4.21
CA ASN A 186 -16.11 -6.65 -5.36
C ASN A 186 -15.50 -7.13 -6.68
N ASN A 187 -14.87 -8.31 -6.68
CA ASN A 187 -14.16 -8.93 -7.81
C ASN A 187 -13.08 -8.06 -8.47
N ARG A 188 -12.63 -7.00 -7.80
CA ARG A 188 -11.52 -6.17 -8.31
C ARG A 188 -10.23 -6.99 -8.35
N PRO A 189 -9.41 -6.81 -9.40
CA PRO A 189 -8.12 -7.47 -9.50
C PRO A 189 -7.22 -7.16 -8.30
N LEU A 190 -6.70 -8.21 -7.67
CA LEU A 190 -5.81 -8.14 -6.52
C LEU A 190 -4.65 -9.12 -6.69
N LEU A 191 -3.43 -8.61 -6.68
CA LEU A 191 -2.23 -9.42 -6.54
C LEU A 191 -1.79 -9.44 -5.07
N LEU A 192 -1.64 -10.64 -4.53
CA LEU A 192 -0.95 -10.92 -3.29
C LEU A 192 0.38 -11.59 -3.62
N TRP A 193 1.49 -11.00 -3.22
CA TRP A 193 2.81 -11.64 -3.24
C TRP A 193 3.35 -11.71 -1.81
N HIS A 194 3.85 -12.88 -1.38
CA HIS A 194 4.40 -13.01 -0.04
C HIS A 194 5.53 -14.03 0.04
N GLY A 195 6.59 -13.68 0.78
CA GLY A 195 7.65 -14.61 1.12
C GLY A 195 7.21 -15.58 2.22
N LYS A 196 7.35 -16.88 2.00
CA LYS A 196 6.89 -17.91 2.95
C LYS A 196 7.69 -17.92 4.27
N LYS A 197 8.90 -17.36 4.25
CA LYS A 197 9.78 -17.23 5.42
C LYS A 197 9.77 -15.84 6.03
N ASP A 198 8.72 -15.04 5.75
CA ASP A 198 8.56 -13.70 6.28
C ASP A 198 8.39 -13.76 7.81
N ASP A 199 9.31 -13.11 8.51
CA ASP A 199 9.41 -13.05 9.97
C ASP A 199 9.00 -11.68 10.54
N VAL A 200 8.48 -10.77 9.70
CA VAL A 200 8.03 -9.42 10.07
C VAL A 200 6.52 -9.28 9.91
N VAL A 201 6.00 -9.51 8.69
CA VAL A 201 4.56 -9.62 8.44
C VAL A 201 4.26 -11.09 8.17
N PRO A 202 3.56 -11.81 9.07
CA PRO A 202 3.35 -13.24 8.93
C PRO A 202 2.68 -13.63 7.60
N PHE A 203 3.33 -14.52 6.85
CA PHE A 203 2.81 -15.10 5.60
C PHE A 203 1.37 -15.61 5.75
N ALA A 204 1.05 -16.17 6.91
CA ALA A 204 -0.26 -16.72 7.23
C ALA A 204 -1.42 -15.73 6.99
N TYR A 205 -1.19 -14.42 7.11
CA TYR A 205 -2.22 -13.43 6.83
C TYR A 205 -2.60 -13.36 5.35
N SER A 206 -1.62 -13.39 4.45
CA SER A 206 -1.90 -13.42 3.01
C SER A 206 -2.53 -14.75 2.58
N GLU A 207 -2.05 -15.86 3.12
CA GLU A 207 -2.62 -17.19 2.87
C GLU A 207 -4.09 -17.26 3.33
N LYS A 208 -4.37 -16.83 4.56
CA LYS A 208 -5.73 -16.80 5.13
C LYS A 208 -6.65 -15.88 4.31
N LEU A 209 -6.16 -14.70 3.89
CA LEU A 209 -6.94 -13.80 3.03
C LEU A 209 -7.32 -14.48 1.73
N TYR A 210 -6.35 -15.10 1.03
CA TYR A 210 -6.62 -15.78 -0.22
C TYR A 210 -7.61 -16.93 -0.04
N GLN A 211 -7.45 -17.74 1.00
CA GLN A 211 -8.39 -18.84 1.30
C GLN A 211 -9.80 -18.32 1.56
N THR A 212 -9.95 -17.25 2.36
CA THR A 212 -11.25 -16.62 2.60
C THR A 212 -11.89 -16.11 1.30
N LEU A 213 -11.09 -15.51 0.40
CA LEU A 213 -11.60 -15.04 -0.90
C LEU A 213 -12.06 -16.19 -1.80
N VAL A 214 -11.39 -17.34 -1.76
CA VAL A 214 -11.82 -18.56 -2.49
C VAL A 214 -13.12 -19.11 -1.90
N GLU A 215 -13.22 -19.23 -0.59
CA GLU A 215 -14.42 -19.72 0.11
C GLU A 215 -15.66 -18.85 -0.17
N GLU A 216 -15.46 -17.53 -0.23
CA GLU A 216 -16.53 -16.55 -0.52
C GLU A 216 -16.79 -16.35 -2.02
N SER A 217 -16.10 -17.09 -2.92
CA SER A 217 -16.22 -16.96 -4.39
C SER A 217 -15.85 -15.55 -4.89
N LEU A 218 -14.87 -14.92 -4.28
CA LEU A 218 -14.36 -13.56 -4.60
C LEU A 218 -12.94 -13.61 -5.19
N ALA A 219 -12.43 -14.79 -5.55
CA ALA A 219 -11.04 -14.96 -5.99
C ALA A 219 -10.85 -14.98 -7.52
N ASP A 220 -11.89 -14.77 -8.33
CA ASP A 220 -11.81 -14.88 -9.80
C ASP A 220 -10.71 -14.00 -10.44
N ASN A 221 -10.46 -12.81 -9.86
CA ASN A 221 -9.45 -11.87 -10.31
C ASN A 221 -8.32 -11.69 -9.28
N VAL A 222 -8.11 -12.68 -8.40
CA VAL A 222 -7.06 -12.65 -7.38
C VAL A 222 -5.94 -13.60 -7.76
N GLU A 223 -4.72 -13.07 -7.86
CA GLU A 223 -3.50 -13.86 -8.00
C GLU A 223 -2.76 -13.91 -6.66
N PHE A 224 -2.37 -15.10 -6.20
CA PHE A 224 -1.54 -15.27 -5.02
C PHE A 224 -0.22 -15.94 -5.38
N ILE A 225 0.87 -15.19 -5.30
CA ILE A 225 2.22 -15.64 -5.60
C ILE A 225 2.98 -15.86 -4.29
N ILE A 226 3.48 -17.06 -4.11
CA ILE A 226 4.24 -17.47 -2.93
C ILE A 226 5.70 -17.63 -3.32
N ASP A 227 6.60 -16.93 -2.63
CA ASP A 227 8.05 -17.16 -2.74
C ASP A 227 8.52 -18.01 -1.55
N ASP A 228 8.78 -19.29 -1.80
CA ASP A 228 9.16 -20.26 -0.74
C ASP A 228 10.48 -19.91 -0.02
N ASN A 229 11.31 -19.06 -0.62
CA ASN A 229 12.63 -18.71 -0.11
C ASN A 229 12.74 -17.29 0.44
N ALA A 230 11.85 -16.41 0.05
CA ALA A 230 11.88 -15.04 0.50
C ALA A 230 11.50 -14.91 1.98
N LYS A 231 12.24 -14.06 2.68
CA LYS A 231 11.88 -13.47 3.96
C LYS A 231 11.12 -12.16 3.71
N HIS A 232 11.23 -11.20 4.64
CA HIS A 232 10.61 -9.86 4.51
C HIS A 232 11.35 -9.00 3.47
N LYS A 233 11.39 -9.47 2.22
CA LYS A 233 12.01 -8.76 1.08
C LYS A 233 11.40 -9.25 -0.22
N VAL A 234 10.85 -8.32 -1.01
CA VAL A 234 10.30 -8.62 -2.34
C VAL A 234 11.43 -9.01 -3.28
N SER A 235 11.27 -10.16 -3.96
CA SER A 235 12.20 -10.58 -5.00
C SER A 235 12.02 -9.73 -6.28
N VAL A 236 13.06 -9.72 -7.13
CA VAL A 236 12.95 -9.04 -8.44
C VAL A 236 11.79 -9.61 -9.26
N GLU A 237 11.60 -10.92 -9.21
CA GLU A 237 10.49 -11.59 -9.87
C GLU A 237 9.14 -11.14 -9.32
N GLY A 238 8.98 -11.07 -8.00
CA GLY A 238 7.76 -10.55 -7.35
C GLY A 238 7.47 -9.09 -7.74
N MET A 239 8.49 -8.24 -7.81
CA MET A 239 8.36 -6.88 -8.30
C MET A 239 7.86 -6.83 -9.75
N LEU A 240 8.47 -7.61 -10.64
CA LEU A 240 8.09 -7.64 -12.05
C LEU A 240 6.69 -8.21 -12.27
N HIS A 241 6.26 -9.19 -11.47
CA HIS A 241 4.87 -9.66 -11.46
C HIS A 241 3.90 -8.54 -11.05
N GLY A 242 4.23 -7.76 -10.02
CA GLY A 242 3.41 -6.61 -9.62
C GLY A 242 3.24 -5.59 -10.75
N VAL A 243 4.33 -5.28 -11.47
CA VAL A 243 4.30 -4.37 -12.63
C VAL A 243 3.44 -4.94 -13.77
N ALA A 244 3.60 -6.21 -14.10
CA ALA A 244 2.83 -6.87 -15.14
C ALA A 244 1.34 -6.98 -14.77
N PHE A 245 1.02 -7.15 -13.48
CA PHE A 245 -0.36 -7.20 -13.00
C PHE A 245 -1.07 -5.86 -13.20
N PHE A 246 -0.43 -4.74 -12.89
CA PHE A 246 -0.99 -3.43 -13.21
C PHE A 246 -1.21 -3.26 -14.72
N GLU A 247 -0.25 -3.66 -15.57
CA GLU A 247 -0.37 -3.57 -17.02
C GLU A 247 -1.53 -4.39 -17.58
N LYS A 248 -1.85 -5.52 -16.95
CA LYS A 248 -2.95 -6.41 -17.36
C LYS A 248 -4.33 -5.85 -17.01
N PHE A 249 -4.47 -5.11 -15.90
CA PHE A 249 -5.77 -4.80 -15.32
C PHE A 249 -6.10 -3.30 -15.21
N LEU A 250 -5.16 -2.41 -15.47
CA LEU A 250 -5.35 -0.96 -15.39
C LEU A 250 -5.13 -0.27 -16.74
#